data_db33d17b4927ae0e01321159e519c68c
#
_entry.id   db33d17b4927ae0e01321159e519c68c
#
_cell.length_a   1.000
_cell.length_b   1.000
_cell.length_c   1.000
_cell.angle_alpha   90.00
_cell.angle_beta   90.00
_cell.angle_gamma   90.00
#
_symmetry.space_group_name_H-M   'P 1'
#
loop_
_entity.id
_entity.type
_entity.pdbx_description
1 polymer ?
#
loop_
_entity_poly.entity_id
_entity_poly.type
_entity_poly.pdbx_seq_one_letter_code
_entity_poly.pdbx_strand_id
1 'polypeptide(L)'
;TVFSAIGTTQARVGGDKAAYRKIDYDINLRIAKCCLKLKIDQFQLVSSGGADASSTNFYLKLKGEIERDIFDLGLSSTIIFRPSLLLGIRKEFRFGERFAQLLMPLFSFLFPANYKPIKAELVASKMNVYSKLSLTGNHIISNKELLKED
;
A
#
# COMPACT_ATOMS: atom_id res chain seq x y z
N THR A 1 -17.65 -1.42 -1.04
CA THR A 1 -16.18 -1.36 -0.91
C THR A 1 -15.64 -0.04 -1.46
N VAL A 2 -14.69 0.55 -0.75
CA VAL A 2 -13.90 1.70 -1.20
C VAL A 2 -12.43 1.29 -1.29
N PHE A 3 -11.78 1.63 -2.40
CA PHE A 3 -10.37 1.38 -2.65
C PHE A 3 -9.57 2.67 -2.54
N SER A 4 -8.45 2.67 -1.84
CA SER A 4 -7.50 3.77 -1.80
C SER A 4 -6.09 3.29 -2.19
N ALA A 5 -5.59 3.85 -3.29
CA ALA A 5 -4.21 3.69 -3.73
C ALA A 5 -3.53 5.07 -3.85
N ILE A 6 -3.97 6.02 -3.02
CA ILE A 6 -3.46 7.39 -3.02
C ILE A 6 -2.11 7.42 -2.31
N GLY A 7 -1.14 8.02 -2.98
CA GLY A 7 0.19 8.23 -2.44
C GLY A 7 1.01 9.15 -3.33
N THR A 8 2.10 9.67 -2.77
CA THR A 8 3.05 10.52 -3.48
C THR A 8 4.47 10.00 -3.35
N THR A 9 5.42 10.80 -3.78
CA THR A 9 6.84 10.50 -3.67
C THR A 9 7.58 11.72 -3.12
N GLN A 10 8.69 11.49 -2.45
CA GLN A 10 9.52 12.59 -1.93
C GLN A 10 9.94 13.58 -3.04
N ALA A 11 10.22 13.08 -4.24
CA ALA A 11 10.57 13.92 -5.39
C ALA A 11 9.42 14.86 -5.80
N ARG A 12 8.17 14.39 -5.79
CA ARG A 12 7.00 15.21 -6.15
C ARG A 12 6.72 16.33 -5.16
N VAL A 13 7.06 16.12 -3.90
CA VAL A 13 6.86 17.13 -2.83
C VAL A 13 8.14 17.86 -2.48
N GLY A 14 9.20 17.77 -3.31
CA GLY A 14 10.48 18.46 -3.06
C GLY A 14 11.15 18.11 -1.73
N GLY A 15 10.90 16.90 -1.19
CA GLY A 15 11.41 16.46 0.11
C GLY A 15 10.61 16.99 1.31
N ASP A 16 9.56 17.76 1.10
CA ASP A 16 8.71 18.29 2.19
C ASP A 16 7.91 17.14 2.85
N LYS A 17 8.28 16.82 4.08
CA LYS A 17 7.64 15.77 4.87
C LYS A 17 6.19 16.11 5.25
N ALA A 18 5.86 17.37 5.44
CA ALA A 18 4.50 17.80 5.78
C ALA A 18 3.57 17.65 4.57
N ALA A 19 4.03 18.08 3.39
CA ALA A 19 3.32 17.87 2.13
C ALA A 19 3.17 16.38 1.82
N TYR A 20 4.20 15.58 2.10
CA TYR A 20 4.14 14.12 1.96
C TYR A 20 3.05 13.52 2.85
N ARG A 21 3.06 13.85 4.17
CA ARG A 21 2.08 13.39 5.14
C ARG A 21 0.66 13.76 4.73
N LYS A 22 0.45 14.98 4.25
CA LYS A 22 -0.86 15.46 3.81
C LYS A 22 -1.48 14.56 2.74
N ILE A 23 -0.67 14.03 1.82
CA ILE A 23 -1.16 13.17 0.72
C ILE A 23 -1.27 11.72 1.17
N ASP A 24 -0.20 11.15 1.72
CA ASP A 24 -0.11 9.73 2.01
C ASP A 24 -0.86 9.32 3.30
N TYR A 25 -1.08 10.26 4.22
CA TYR A 25 -1.74 9.98 5.50
C TYR A 25 -3.08 10.69 5.60
N ASP A 26 -3.13 12.05 5.54
CA ASP A 26 -4.35 12.80 5.86
C ASP A 26 -5.51 12.50 4.90
N ILE A 27 -5.23 12.37 3.59
CA ILE A 27 -6.25 12.06 2.60
C ILE A 27 -6.81 10.66 2.85
N ASN A 28 -5.95 9.66 3.03
CA ASN A 28 -6.38 8.27 3.28
C ASN A 28 -7.19 8.14 4.57
N LEU A 29 -6.77 8.80 5.65
CA LEU A 29 -7.50 8.81 6.91
C LEU A 29 -8.88 9.49 6.78
N ARG A 30 -8.96 10.58 6.01
CA ARG A 30 -10.25 11.25 5.73
C ARG A 30 -11.19 10.33 4.95
N ILE A 31 -10.70 9.62 3.94
CA ILE A 31 -11.51 8.66 3.17
C ILE A 31 -12.03 7.57 4.10
N ALA A 32 -11.17 6.98 4.95
CA ALA A 32 -11.58 5.95 5.90
C ALA A 32 -12.63 6.47 6.90
N LYS A 33 -12.47 7.70 7.43
CA LYS A 33 -13.48 8.34 8.27
C LYS A 33 -14.81 8.57 7.54
N CYS A 34 -14.78 8.93 6.27
CA CYS A 34 -15.99 9.03 5.45
C CYS A 34 -16.65 7.65 5.27
N CYS A 35 -15.87 6.60 5.05
CA CYS A 35 -16.39 5.23 4.97
C CYS A 35 -17.12 4.84 6.25
N LEU A 36 -16.54 5.12 7.43
CA LEU A 36 -17.18 4.87 8.72
C LEU A 36 -18.51 5.63 8.85
N LYS A 37 -18.50 6.94 8.55
CA LYS A 37 -19.70 7.81 8.61
C LYS A 37 -20.82 7.32 7.70
N LEU A 38 -20.45 6.86 6.50
CA LEU A 38 -21.41 6.40 5.48
C LEU A 38 -21.74 4.90 5.61
N LYS A 39 -21.27 4.24 6.66
CA LYS A 39 -21.47 2.80 6.90
C LYS A 39 -21.08 1.94 5.69
N ILE A 40 -19.95 2.28 5.06
CA ILE A 40 -19.38 1.46 4.00
C ILE A 40 -18.81 0.19 4.61
N ASP A 41 -19.23 -0.97 4.10
CA ASP A 41 -18.88 -2.27 4.69
C ASP A 41 -17.37 -2.56 4.66
N GLN A 42 -16.68 -2.15 3.58
CA GLN A 42 -15.29 -2.50 3.40
C GLN A 42 -14.45 -1.34 2.86
N PHE A 43 -13.31 -1.10 3.50
CA PHE A 43 -12.27 -0.18 3.04
C PHE A 43 -10.98 -0.95 2.74
N GLN A 44 -10.37 -0.67 1.59
CA GLN A 44 -9.11 -1.27 1.16
C GLN A 44 -8.05 -0.20 0.92
N LEU A 45 -6.86 -0.39 1.50
CA LEU A 45 -5.73 0.53 1.37
C LEU A 45 -4.51 -0.16 0.77
N VAL A 46 -3.89 0.46 -0.24
CA VAL A 46 -2.54 0.09 -0.67
C VAL A 46 -1.53 0.83 0.19
N SER A 47 -0.82 0.07 1.01
CA SER A 47 0.26 0.53 1.87
C SER A 47 1.64 0.15 1.28
N SER A 48 2.56 -0.32 2.10
CA SER A 48 3.91 -0.72 1.69
C SER A 48 4.42 -1.90 2.50
N GLY A 49 5.15 -2.78 1.86
CA GLY A 49 5.97 -3.77 2.57
C GLY A 49 6.92 -3.09 3.56
N GLY A 50 6.99 -3.62 4.78
CA GLY A 50 7.80 -3.04 5.85
C GLY A 50 7.17 -1.85 6.57
N ALA A 51 5.89 -1.51 6.33
CA ALA A 51 5.18 -0.48 7.10
C ALA A 51 5.20 -0.79 8.60
N ASP A 52 5.71 0.15 9.41
CA ASP A 52 5.91 0.00 10.85
C ASP A 52 5.89 1.37 11.54
N ALA A 53 4.91 1.60 12.41
CA ALA A 53 4.75 2.88 13.13
C ALA A 53 5.92 3.21 14.07
N SER A 54 6.72 2.22 14.46
CA SER A 54 7.93 2.37 15.29
C SER A 54 9.20 2.62 14.49
N SER A 55 9.13 2.52 13.15
CA SER A 55 10.30 2.65 12.27
C SER A 55 10.97 4.03 12.40
N THR A 56 12.29 4.06 12.34
CA THR A 56 13.08 5.29 12.21
C THR A 56 13.04 5.87 10.80
N ASN A 57 12.71 5.06 9.80
CA ASN A 57 12.51 5.51 8.42
C ASN A 57 11.18 6.26 8.30
N PHE A 58 11.24 7.53 7.89
CA PHE A 58 10.05 8.39 7.77
C PHE A 58 8.91 7.76 6.95
N TYR A 59 9.23 7.16 5.80
CA TYR A 59 8.23 6.57 4.90
C TYR A 59 7.55 5.35 5.55
N LEU A 60 8.33 4.41 6.07
CA LEU A 60 7.81 3.20 6.70
C LEU A 60 7.02 3.53 7.96
N LYS A 61 7.50 4.51 8.75
CA LYS A 61 6.79 5.02 9.92
C LYS A 61 5.43 5.60 9.53
N LEU A 62 5.40 6.47 8.53
CA LEU A 62 4.15 7.10 8.09
C LEU A 62 3.14 6.06 7.58
N LYS A 63 3.61 5.03 6.84
CA LYS A 63 2.76 3.94 6.39
C LYS A 63 2.25 3.09 7.57
N GLY A 64 3.07 2.81 8.57
CA GLY A 64 2.63 2.13 9.79
C GLY A 64 1.64 2.95 10.62
N GLU A 65 1.86 4.27 10.74
CA GLU A 65 0.94 5.16 11.44
C GLU A 65 -0.45 5.18 10.80
N ILE A 66 -0.53 5.34 9.46
CA ILE A 66 -1.84 5.38 8.78
C ILE A 66 -2.59 4.04 8.87
N GLU A 67 -1.88 2.91 8.80
CA GLU A 67 -2.48 1.60 8.97
C GLU A 67 -3.10 1.43 10.36
N ARG A 68 -2.33 1.74 11.40
CA ARG A 68 -2.80 1.71 12.80
C ARG A 68 -4.02 2.58 12.98
N ASP A 69 -3.94 3.85 12.56
CA ASP A 69 -5.00 4.83 12.83
C ASP A 69 -6.29 4.53 12.03
N ILE A 70 -6.18 3.85 10.86
CA ILE A 70 -7.35 3.34 10.13
C ILE A 70 -7.94 2.12 10.84
N PHE A 71 -7.12 1.21 11.36
CA PHE A 71 -7.60 0.07 12.14
C PHE A 71 -8.34 0.52 13.42
N ASP A 72 -7.84 1.55 14.08
CA ASP A 72 -8.43 2.12 15.30
C ASP A 72 -9.79 2.78 15.04
N LEU A 73 -10.15 3.08 13.78
CA LEU A 73 -11.50 3.57 13.44
C LEU A 73 -12.59 2.51 13.63
N GLY A 74 -12.27 1.22 13.65
CA GLY A 74 -13.23 0.14 13.83
C GLY A 74 -14.23 -0.02 12.69
N LEU A 75 -13.79 0.14 11.44
CA LEU A 75 -14.61 -0.16 10.27
C LEU A 75 -15.03 -1.65 10.26
N SER A 76 -16.17 -1.98 9.67
CA SER A 76 -16.66 -3.37 9.58
C SER A 76 -15.64 -4.31 8.92
N SER A 77 -14.96 -3.83 7.90
CA SER A 77 -13.88 -4.55 7.22
C SER A 77 -12.81 -3.57 6.75
N THR A 78 -11.56 -3.81 7.14
CA THR A 78 -10.39 -3.05 6.65
C THR A 78 -9.36 -4.03 6.13
N ILE A 79 -8.96 -3.87 4.86
CA ILE A 79 -7.96 -4.72 4.23
C ILE A 79 -6.79 -3.85 3.75
N ILE A 80 -5.61 -4.09 4.29
CA ILE A 80 -4.39 -3.36 3.96
C ILE A 80 -3.48 -4.26 3.13
N PHE A 81 -3.17 -3.82 1.92
CA PHE A 81 -2.24 -4.50 1.02
C PHE A 81 -0.86 -3.89 1.18
N ARG A 82 0.12 -4.73 1.51
CA ARG A 82 1.53 -4.37 1.69
C ARG A 82 2.40 -4.91 0.53
N PRO A 83 2.25 -4.36 -0.70
CA PRO A 83 3.14 -4.74 -1.78
C PRO A 83 4.57 -4.29 -1.50
N SER A 84 5.53 -4.98 -2.11
CA SER A 84 6.92 -4.54 -2.17
C SER A 84 7.10 -3.49 -3.29
N LEU A 85 8.18 -3.58 -4.06
CA LEU A 85 8.41 -2.69 -5.20
C LEU A 85 7.35 -2.95 -6.29
N LEU A 86 6.49 -1.95 -6.54
CA LEU A 86 5.49 -2.00 -7.59
C LEU A 86 6.13 -1.80 -8.96
N LEU A 87 5.96 -2.80 -9.82
CA LEU A 87 6.28 -2.71 -11.25
C LEU A 87 5.04 -2.26 -12.01
N GLY A 88 5.21 -1.30 -12.92
CA GLY A 88 4.12 -0.82 -13.78
C GLY A 88 4.59 0.21 -14.79
N ILE A 89 3.79 0.44 -15.84
CA ILE A 89 4.05 1.48 -16.82
C ILE A 89 3.72 2.83 -16.18
N ARG A 90 4.76 3.58 -15.79
CA ARG A 90 4.60 4.93 -15.24
C ARG A 90 5.05 5.96 -16.27
N LYS A 91 4.27 7.04 -16.41
CA LYS A 91 4.61 8.16 -17.32
C LYS A 91 5.81 8.99 -16.87
N GLU A 92 6.28 8.81 -15.64
CA GLU A 92 7.38 9.59 -15.05
C GLU A 92 8.61 8.73 -14.80
N PHE A 93 9.73 9.22 -15.31
CA PHE A 93 11.04 8.59 -15.21
C PHE A 93 11.65 8.75 -13.81
N ARG A 94 12.01 7.66 -13.16
CA ARG A 94 12.92 7.64 -12.01
C ARG A 94 14.20 6.94 -12.42
N PHE A 95 15.28 7.70 -12.54
CA PHE A 95 16.58 7.18 -13.02
C PHE A 95 17.10 5.96 -12.23
N GLY A 96 16.86 5.91 -10.91
CA GLY A 96 17.27 4.76 -10.07
C GLY A 96 16.38 3.51 -10.22
N GLU A 97 15.11 3.68 -10.60
CA GLU A 97 14.18 2.55 -10.75
C GLU A 97 14.43 1.73 -12.03
N ARG A 98 14.96 2.33 -13.10
CA ARG A 98 15.31 1.57 -14.33
C ARG A 98 16.45 0.59 -14.10
N PHE A 99 17.46 0.98 -13.33
CA PHE A 99 18.58 0.08 -13.01
C PHE A 99 18.10 -1.08 -12.12
N ALA A 100 17.24 -0.77 -11.13
CA ALA A 100 16.60 -1.77 -10.30
C ALA A 100 15.63 -2.64 -11.11
N GLN A 101 14.80 -2.07 -11.98
CA GLN A 101 13.86 -2.82 -12.83
C GLN A 101 14.55 -3.73 -13.85
N LEU A 102 15.73 -3.35 -14.35
CA LEU A 102 16.50 -4.15 -15.32
C LEU A 102 17.25 -5.31 -14.64
N LEU A 103 17.79 -5.09 -13.45
CA LEU A 103 18.62 -6.06 -12.74
C LEU A 103 17.83 -6.92 -11.73
N MET A 104 16.77 -6.37 -11.09
CA MET A 104 15.98 -7.11 -10.13
C MET A 104 15.27 -8.36 -10.66
N PRO A 105 14.74 -8.41 -11.90
CA PRO A 105 14.17 -9.66 -12.42
C PRO A 105 15.18 -10.79 -12.52
N LEU A 106 16.44 -10.48 -12.85
CA LEU A 106 17.52 -11.47 -12.92
C LEU A 106 17.90 -12.04 -11.55
N PHE A 107 17.74 -11.24 -10.48
CA PHE A 107 18.10 -11.64 -9.11
C PHE A 107 16.89 -11.89 -8.20
N SER A 108 15.66 -11.84 -8.75
CA SER A 108 14.43 -11.96 -7.96
C SER A 108 14.30 -13.29 -7.22
N PHE A 109 14.97 -14.35 -7.69
CA PHE A 109 15.01 -15.66 -7.04
C PHE A 109 15.79 -15.65 -5.71
N LEU A 110 16.70 -14.68 -5.52
CA LEU A 110 17.51 -14.53 -4.31
C LEU A 110 16.78 -13.77 -3.20
N PHE A 111 15.68 -13.06 -3.52
CA PHE A 111 14.93 -12.29 -2.53
C PHE A 111 13.82 -13.12 -1.88
N PRO A 112 13.65 -13.04 -0.55
CA PRO A 112 12.47 -13.57 0.11
C PRO A 112 11.19 -13.04 -0.53
N ALA A 113 10.11 -13.84 -0.55
CA ALA A 113 8.87 -13.50 -1.25
C ALA A 113 8.27 -12.13 -0.86
N ASN A 114 8.49 -11.69 0.38
CA ASN A 114 8.04 -10.38 0.86
C ASN A 114 8.74 -9.19 0.19
N TYR A 115 9.88 -9.40 -0.46
CA TYR A 115 10.67 -8.35 -1.11
C TYR A 115 10.71 -8.49 -2.64
N LYS A 116 10.10 -9.54 -3.21
CA LYS A 116 10.03 -9.71 -4.66
C LYS A 116 9.20 -8.59 -5.29
N PRO A 117 9.67 -7.96 -6.37
CA PRO A 117 8.87 -6.99 -7.10
C PRO A 117 7.54 -7.58 -7.56
N ILE A 118 6.49 -6.78 -7.55
CA ILE A 118 5.14 -7.20 -7.90
C ILE A 118 4.52 -6.23 -8.92
N LYS A 119 3.79 -6.76 -9.91
CA LYS A 119 3.07 -5.94 -10.88
C LYS A 119 1.89 -5.24 -10.22
N ALA A 120 1.68 -3.95 -10.54
CA ALA A 120 0.55 -3.18 -10.02
C ALA A 120 -0.80 -3.79 -10.42
N GLU A 121 -0.88 -4.38 -11.63
CA GLU A 121 -2.07 -5.09 -12.12
C GLU A 121 -2.44 -6.29 -11.23
N LEU A 122 -1.43 -7.01 -10.73
CA LEU A 122 -1.67 -8.15 -9.83
C LEU A 122 -2.23 -7.67 -8.50
N VAL A 123 -1.69 -6.57 -7.94
CA VAL A 123 -2.23 -5.97 -6.71
C VAL A 123 -3.70 -5.55 -6.92
N ALA A 124 -4.00 -4.87 -8.03
CA ALA A 124 -5.37 -4.46 -8.36
C ALA A 124 -6.32 -5.65 -8.54
N SER A 125 -5.84 -6.73 -9.19
CA SER A 125 -6.61 -7.98 -9.34
C SER A 125 -6.94 -8.59 -7.98
N LYS A 126 -5.95 -8.71 -7.08
CA LYS A 126 -6.17 -9.22 -5.73
C LYS A 126 -7.12 -8.32 -4.93
N MET A 127 -6.98 -6.99 -5.00
CA MET A 127 -7.93 -6.06 -4.38
C MET A 127 -9.36 -6.32 -4.85
N ASN A 128 -9.56 -6.56 -6.16
CA ASN A 128 -10.88 -6.91 -6.70
C ASN A 128 -11.39 -8.26 -6.18
N VAL A 129 -10.53 -9.28 -6.05
CA VAL A 129 -10.91 -10.56 -5.44
C VAL A 129 -11.36 -10.35 -3.99
N TYR A 130 -10.53 -9.69 -3.18
CA TYR A 130 -10.83 -9.41 -1.77
C TYR A 130 -12.09 -8.54 -1.58
N SER A 131 -12.45 -7.69 -2.55
CA SER A 131 -13.67 -6.87 -2.47
C SER A 131 -14.96 -7.66 -2.53
N LYS A 132 -14.89 -8.89 -3.04
CA LYS A 132 -16.03 -9.82 -3.16
C LYS A 132 -16.15 -10.77 -1.96
N LEU A 133 -15.15 -10.78 -1.09
CA LEU A 133 -15.15 -11.61 0.11
C LEU A 133 -15.86 -10.88 1.25
N SER A 134 -16.72 -11.58 1.96
CA SER A 134 -17.42 -11.08 3.16
C SER A 134 -16.51 -11.15 4.40
N LEU A 135 -15.31 -10.54 4.30
CA LEU A 135 -14.37 -10.46 5.40
C LEU A 135 -14.80 -9.38 6.41
N THR A 136 -14.62 -9.65 7.69
CA THR A 136 -14.87 -8.69 8.76
C THR A 136 -13.60 -8.46 9.58
N GLY A 137 -13.50 -7.27 10.20
CA GLY A 137 -12.33 -6.89 11.00
C GLY A 137 -11.14 -6.43 10.16
N ASN A 138 -9.95 -6.50 10.74
CA ASN A 138 -8.72 -5.93 10.21
C ASN A 138 -7.85 -7.02 9.59
N HIS A 139 -7.43 -6.83 8.33
CA HIS A 139 -6.60 -7.77 7.58
C HIS A 139 -5.39 -7.06 6.97
N ILE A 140 -4.23 -7.71 7.01
CA ILE A 140 -3.03 -7.28 6.29
C ILE A 140 -2.66 -8.38 5.30
N ILE A 141 -2.56 -8.01 4.03
CA ILE A 141 -2.16 -8.89 2.94
C ILE A 141 -0.73 -8.56 2.54
N SER A 142 0.18 -9.43 2.90
CA SER A 142 1.61 -9.27 2.63
C SER A 142 1.95 -9.47 1.15
N ASN A 143 3.13 -8.99 0.73
CA ASN A 143 3.61 -9.22 -0.64
C ASN A 143 3.67 -10.72 -1.00
N LYS A 144 4.05 -11.56 -0.04
CA LYS A 144 4.08 -13.02 -0.22
C LYS A 144 2.69 -13.59 -0.54
N GLU A 145 1.65 -13.07 0.12
CA GLU A 145 0.26 -13.50 -0.11
C GLU A 145 -0.26 -12.96 -1.45
N LEU A 146 0.11 -11.73 -1.82
CA LEU A 146 -0.22 -11.15 -3.11
C LEU A 146 0.37 -11.94 -4.29
N LEU A 147 1.53 -12.56 -4.11
CA LEU A 147 2.23 -13.34 -5.14
C LEU A 147 1.74 -14.80 -5.24
N LYS A 148 0.88 -15.27 -4.33
CA LYS A 148 0.28 -16.59 -4.44
C LYS A 148 -0.71 -16.60 -5.61
N GLU A 149 -0.61 -17.61 -6.44
CA GLU A 149 -1.64 -17.95 -7.44
C GLU A 149 -2.88 -18.50 -6.70
N ASP A 150 -4.06 -18.15 -7.22
CA ASP A 150 -5.35 -18.65 -6.71
C ASP A 150 -5.61 -20.05 -7.20
#